data_f3a185e1ebc184ab5c84d0e157e2eae7
#
_entry.id   f3a185e1ebc184ab5c84d0e157e2eae7
#
_cell.length_a   1.000
_cell.length_b   1.000
_cell.length_c   1.000
_cell.angle_alpha   90.00
_cell.angle_beta   90.00
_cell.angle_gamma   90.00
#
_symmetry.space_group_name_H-M   'P 1'
#
loop_
_entity.id
_entity.type
_entity.pdbx_description
1 polymer ?
#
loop_
_entity_poly.entity_id
_entity_poly.type
_entity_poly.pdbx_seq_one_letter_code
_entity_poly.pdbx_strand_id
1 'polypeptide(L)'
;MKVYLDNAATTPLEPEVIKVMTETMQENFGNPSSIHAHGREVKTIVEKARKSIAHLLKASPSEIFFTSGGTEADNMAIVRSIMDLGIKHAITSPIEHHAVLHTLEEQEKLGNIHLDFVRIDERGNADLAHLRELLEKNPRTFVSLMHANNEIGSITDLHAVSELCKEFNAVFHSDTVQTMGHYPIDLSSLSIDFITGAGHKFHGPKGVGFLYINGKNKIKPLLYGGAQERNMRGGTENVYGIVGIAKALELCYTHMEEHQAHIQGLKTYMKESLIREIQDVQFNGNTDENNSLYTVLNVSLPCTDIADMLLFSLDIAGVSASGGSACSSGSEIGSHVLNALNKDSKRPSVRFSFSKYNTKEDIDFAVQTLKGLCSSKD
;
A
#
# COMPACT_ATOMS: atom_id res chain seq x y z
N MET A 1 -16.18 17.53 -17.65
CA MET A 1 -15.49 16.24 -17.63
C MET A 1 -15.36 15.81 -16.18
N LYS A 2 -15.32 14.52 -15.86
CA LYS A 2 -14.98 14.03 -14.52
C LYS A 2 -13.78 13.13 -14.65
N VAL A 3 -12.72 13.41 -13.90
CA VAL A 3 -11.43 12.71 -13.97
C VAL A 3 -11.09 12.17 -12.60
N TYR A 4 -10.75 10.87 -12.52
CA TYR A 4 -10.36 10.20 -11.29
C TYR A 4 -8.84 9.96 -11.27
N LEU A 5 -8.13 10.73 -10.46
CA LEU A 5 -6.69 10.68 -10.25
C LEU A 5 -6.34 10.41 -8.77
N ASP A 6 -7.15 9.59 -8.09
CA ASP A 6 -6.95 9.20 -6.69
C ASP A 6 -6.85 7.67 -6.51
N ASN A 7 -6.18 7.00 -7.45
CA ASN A 7 -6.05 5.54 -7.48
C ASN A 7 -5.20 4.99 -6.32
N ALA A 8 -4.32 5.77 -5.71
CA ALA A 8 -3.61 5.38 -4.49
C ALA A 8 -4.54 5.29 -3.25
N ALA A 9 -5.68 5.98 -3.25
CA ALA A 9 -6.71 5.80 -2.22
C ALA A 9 -7.51 4.52 -2.44
N THR A 10 -8.01 4.30 -3.65
CA THR A 10 -8.70 3.07 -4.09
C THR A 10 -8.82 3.06 -5.60
N THR A 11 -8.88 1.89 -6.20
CA THR A 11 -9.04 1.71 -7.65
C THR A 11 -10.44 1.24 -8.02
N PRO A 12 -10.94 1.53 -9.25
CA PRO A 12 -12.13 0.87 -9.79
C PRO A 12 -11.90 -0.64 -9.88
N LEU A 13 -12.97 -1.42 -9.72
CA LEU A 13 -12.91 -2.86 -9.93
C LEU A 13 -12.67 -3.19 -11.41
N GLU A 14 -11.81 -4.18 -11.66
CA GLU A 14 -11.65 -4.79 -12.97
C GLU A 14 -12.94 -5.48 -13.42
N PRO A 15 -13.41 -5.30 -14.68
CA PRO A 15 -14.63 -5.98 -15.17
C PRO A 15 -14.62 -7.50 -14.99
N GLU A 16 -13.47 -8.15 -15.25
CA GLU A 16 -13.31 -9.59 -15.04
C GLU A 16 -13.39 -10.00 -13.57
N VAL A 17 -12.95 -9.13 -12.65
CA VAL A 17 -13.09 -9.33 -11.21
C VAL A 17 -14.56 -9.25 -10.82
N ILE A 18 -15.30 -8.27 -11.31
CA ILE A 18 -16.76 -8.16 -11.08
C ILE A 18 -17.46 -9.43 -11.58
N LYS A 19 -17.12 -9.90 -12.78
CA LYS A 19 -17.69 -11.09 -13.39
C LYS A 19 -17.48 -12.32 -12.48
N VAL A 20 -16.24 -12.66 -12.15
CA VAL A 20 -15.94 -13.86 -11.36
C VAL A 20 -16.55 -13.81 -9.95
N MET A 21 -16.59 -12.62 -9.33
CA MET A 21 -17.27 -12.44 -8.05
C MET A 21 -18.77 -12.70 -8.16
N THR A 22 -19.43 -12.16 -9.19
CA THR A 22 -20.87 -12.32 -9.43
C THR A 22 -21.23 -13.79 -9.70
N GLU A 23 -20.49 -14.48 -10.54
CA GLU A 23 -20.66 -15.90 -10.82
C GLU A 23 -20.50 -16.72 -9.51
N THR A 24 -19.46 -16.43 -8.71
CA THR A 24 -19.26 -17.11 -7.44
C THR A 24 -20.41 -16.85 -6.45
N MET A 25 -20.95 -15.62 -6.39
CA MET A 25 -22.10 -15.28 -5.54
C MET A 25 -23.36 -16.05 -5.94
N GLN A 26 -23.59 -16.24 -7.23
CA GLN A 26 -24.76 -16.94 -7.75
C GLN A 26 -24.71 -18.45 -7.54
N GLU A 27 -23.54 -19.06 -7.67
CA GLU A 27 -23.38 -20.50 -7.73
C GLU A 27 -22.87 -21.12 -6.43
N ASN A 28 -22.09 -20.37 -5.61
CA ASN A 28 -21.32 -20.93 -4.51
C ASN A 28 -21.63 -20.27 -3.15
N PHE A 29 -22.76 -20.60 -2.56
CA PHE A 29 -23.24 -20.05 -1.29
C PHE A 29 -22.84 -20.87 -0.03
N GLY A 30 -22.18 -22.00 -0.21
CA GLY A 30 -21.82 -22.91 0.88
C GLY A 30 -20.82 -22.31 1.87
N ASN A 31 -20.93 -22.64 3.16
CA ASN A 31 -19.93 -22.26 4.15
C ASN A 31 -18.68 -23.15 3.98
N PRO A 32 -17.48 -22.59 3.77
CA PRO A 32 -16.23 -23.37 3.56
C PRO A 32 -15.87 -24.30 4.72
N SER A 33 -16.40 -24.04 5.92
CA SER A 33 -16.17 -24.87 7.11
C SER A 33 -17.11 -26.08 7.20
N SER A 34 -18.14 -26.16 6.33
CA SER A 34 -19.10 -27.27 6.34
C SER A 34 -18.57 -28.52 5.65
N ILE A 35 -18.90 -29.70 6.22
CA ILE A 35 -18.44 -30.99 5.71
C ILE A 35 -19.22 -31.52 4.49
N HIS A 36 -20.40 -30.98 4.21
CA HIS A 36 -21.22 -31.38 3.07
C HIS A 36 -20.72 -30.84 1.72
N ALA A 37 -21.30 -31.31 0.61
CA ALA A 37 -20.80 -31.03 -0.75
C ALA A 37 -20.63 -29.51 -1.03
N HIS A 38 -21.64 -28.69 -0.75
CA HIS A 38 -21.56 -27.24 -0.96
C HIS A 38 -20.39 -26.60 -0.19
N GLY A 39 -20.13 -27.01 1.07
CA GLY A 39 -19.01 -26.46 1.85
C GLY A 39 -17.65 -26.88 1.26
N ARG A 40 -17.50 -28.15 0.87
CA ARG A 40 -16.25 -28.64 0.24
C ARG A 40 -15.96 -27.96 -1.09
N GLU A 41 -16.98 -27.68 -1.88
CA GLU A 41 -16.85 -26.96 -3.15
C GLU A 41 -16.31 -25.54 -2.93
N VAL A 42 -16.93 -24.78 -2.03
CA VAL A 42 -16.49 -23.41 -1.70
C VAL A 42 -15.10 -23.40 -1.06
N LYS A 43 -14.79 -24.37 -0.19
CA LYS A 43 -13.42 -24.55 0.34
C LYS A 43 -12.41 -24.76 -0.78
N THR A 44 -12.75 -25.52 -1.81
CA THR A 44 -11.87 -25.76 -2.97
C THR A 44 -11.65 -24.44 -3.74
N ILE A 45 -12.65 -23.60 -3.87
CA ILE A 45 -12.54 -22.28 -4.53
C ILE A 45 -11.57 -21.38 -3.74
N VAL A 46 -11.72 -21.28 -2.42
CA VAL A 46 -10.84 -20.50 -1.54
C VAL A 46 -9.37 -20.99 -1.66
N GLU A 47 -9.16 -22.30 -1.62
CA GLU A 47 -7.81 -22.86 -1.72
C GLU A 47 -7.20 -22.72 -3.13
N LYS A 48 -8.00 -22.68 -4.20
CA LYS A 48 -7.51 -22.34 -5.55
C LYS A 48 -7.05 -20.88 -5.61
N ALA A 49 -7.83 -19.95 -5.07
CA ALA A 49 -7.46 -18.53 -4.99
C ALA A 49 -6.15 -18.35 -4.20
N ARG A 50 -6.00 -19.02 -3.06
CA ARG A 50 -4.78 -19.01 -2.25
C ARG A 50 -3.57 -19.53 -3.02
N LYS A 51 -3.72 -20.64 -3.74
CA LYS A 51 -2.65 -21.21 -4.58
C LYS A 51 -2.24 -20.28 -5.71
N SER A 52 -3.20 -19.58 -6.32
CA SER A 52 -2.91 -18.59 -7.37
C SER A 52 -2.04 -17.45 -6.83
N ILE A 53 -2.42 -16.85 -5.71
CA ILE A 53 -1.63 -15.78 -5.07
C ILE A 53 -0.23 -16.28 -4.69
N ALA A 54 -0.14 -17.44 -4.03
CA ALA A 54 1.13 -18.04 -3.62
C ALA A 54 2.05 -18.29 -4.83
N HIS A 55 1.51 -18.80 -5.94
CA HIS A 55 2.27 -19.03 -7.17
C HIS A 55 2.85 -17.74 -7.75
N LEU A 56 2.04 -16.68 -7.85
CA LEU A 56 2.46 -15.38 -8.37
C LEU A 56 3.59 -14.76 -7.52
N LEU A 57 3.54 -14.96 -6.19
CA LEU A 57 4.53 -14.45 -5.24
C LEU A 57 5.71 -15.41 -5.00
N LYS A 58 5.73 -16.59 -5.62
CA LYS A 58 6.70 -17.68 -5.41
C LYS A 58 6.81 -18.10 -3.93
N ALA A 59 5.66 -18.18 -3.26
CA ALA A 59 5.50 -18.62 -1.87
C ALA A 59 4.78 -19.97 -1.78
N SER A 60 4.79 -20.57 -0.59
CA SER A 60 3.93 -21.71 -0.29
C SER A 60 2.49 -21.25 -0.05
N PRO A 61 1.47 -22.00 -0.51
CA PRO A 61 0.08 -21.68 -0.15
C PRO A 61 -0.16 -21.71 1.37
N SER A 62 0.67 -22.40 2.14
CA SER A 62 0.60 -22.43 3.61
C SER A 62 1.03 -21.13 4.28
N GLU A 63 1.65 -20.21 3.54
CA GLU A 63 2.18 -18.93 4.00
C GLU A 63 1.26 -17.74 3.67
N ILE A 64 0.17 -17.97 2.91
CA ILE A 64 -0.81 -16.92 2.55
C ILE A 64 -2.05 -17.05 3.44
N PHE A 65 -2.43 -15.95 4.11
CA PHE A 65 -3.59 -15.88 4.99
C PHE A 65 -4.47 -14.68 4.60
N PHE A 66 -5.75 -14.92 4.36
CA PHE A 66 -6.68 -13.86 3.97
C PHE A 66 -7.09 -13.03 5.19
N THR A 67 -7.18 -11.72 4.97
CA THR A 67 -7.57 -10.71 5.96
C THR A 67 -8.68 -9.83 5.41
N SER A 68 -9.25 -8.94 6.22
CA SER A 68 -10.24 -7.95 5.75
C SER A 68 -9.61 -6.77 4.97
N GLY A 69 -8.28 -6.67 4.93
CA GLY A 69 -7.55 -5.61 4.24
C GLY A 69 -6.14 -5.46 4.77
N GLY A 70 -5.40 -4.48 4.24
CA GLY A 70 -4.02 -4.20 4.65
C GLY A 70 -3.89 -3.88 6.14
N THR A 71 -4.78 -3.05 6.67
CA THR A 71 -4.75 -2.67 8.10
C THR A 71 -4.80 -3.87 9.05
N GLU A 72 -5.65 -4.86 8.78
CA GLU A 72 -5.68 -6.09 9.58
C GLU A 72 -4.38 -6.89 9.44
N ALA A 73 -3.84 -6.97 8.22
CA ALA A 73 -2.61 -7.69 7.93
C ALA A 73 -1.40 -7.06 8.64
N ASP A 74 -1.23 -5.72 8.56
CA ASP A 74 -0.17 -4.99 9.26
C ASP A 74 -0.27 -5.16 10.78
N ASN A 75 -1.47 -4.97 11.33
CA ASN A 75 -1.70 -5.15 12.77
C ASN A 75 -1.37 -6.58 13.22
N MET A 76 -1.76 -7.58 12.43
CA MET A 76 -1.46 -8.99 12.73
C MET A 76 0.05 -9.25 12.71
N ALA A 77 0.77 -8.78 11.68
CA ALA A 77 2.21 -8.94 11.58
C ALA A 77 2.93 -8.28 12.76
N ILE A 78 2.60 -7.04 13.11
CA ILE A 78 3.25 -6.26 14.16
C ILE A 78 2.92 -6.84 15.54
N VAL A 79 1.64 -6.88 15.90
CA VAL A 79 1.21 -7.27 17.25
C VAL A 79 1.64 -8.71 17.56
N ARG A 80 1.48 -9.63 16.59
CA ARG A 80 1.81 -11.02 16.84
C ARG A 80 3.31 -11.29 16.85
N SER A 81 4.10 -10.54 16.07
CA SER A 81 5.58 -10.61 16.18
C SER A 81 6.05 -10.18 17.57
N ILE A 82 5.54 -9.08 18.09
CA ILE A 82 5.88 -8.58 19.42
C ILE A 82 5.48 -9.60 20.50
N MET A 83 4.26 -10.09 20.47
CA MET A 83 3.70 -10.94 21.53
C MET A 83 4.23 -12.39 21.49
N ASP A 84 4.50 -12.95 20.30
CA ASP A 84 4.79 -14.38 20.15
C ASP A 84 6.25 -14.66 19.81
N LEU A 85 7.00 -13.74 19.17
CA LEU A 85 8.40 -13.95 18.78
C LEU A 85 9.39 -13.35 19.78
N GLY A 86 8.91 -12.76 20.88
CA GLY A 86 9.75 -12.19 21.94
C GLY A 86 10.48 -10.91 21.52
N ILE A 87 9.91 -10.15 20.60
CA ILE A 87 10.43 -8.86 20.17
C ILE A 87 10.28 -7.83 21.30
N LYS A 88 11.35 -7.07 21.55
CA LYS A 88 11.38 -5.97 22.54
C LYS A 88 11.81 -4.64 21.95
N HIS A 89 12.22 -4.64 20.70
CA HIS A 89 12.65 -3.47 19.97
C HIS A 89 12.06 -3.48 18.55
N ALA A 90 11.60 -2.34 18.08
CA ALA A 90 11.14 -2.18 16.71
C ALA A 90 11.80 -0.98 16.05
N ILE A 91 12.04 -1.08 14.75
CA ILE A 91 12.53 0.00 13.90
C ILE A 91 11.53 0.19 12.76
N THR A 92 11.15 1.45 12.53
CA THR A 92 10.25 1.81 11.44
C THR A 92 10.64 3.14 10.81
N SER A 93 9.88 3.60 9.82
CA SER A 93 10.04 4.90 9.19
C SER A 93 8.97 5.89 9.69
N PRO A 94 9.27 7.19 9.83
CA PRO A 94 8.26 8.20 10.21
C PRO A 94 7.20 8.44 9.10
N ILE A 95 7.39 7.86 7.92
CA ILE A 95 6.48 8.02 6.77
C ILE A 95 5.68 6.75 6.46
N GLU A 96 5.61 5.80 7.38
CA GLU A 96 4.78 4.61 7.24
C GLU A 96 3.29 4.93 7.15
N HIS A 97 2.51 4.00 6.61
CA HIS A 97 1.06 4.08 6.70
C HIS A 97 0.60 4.03 8.17
N HIS A 98 -0.49 4.73 8.49
CA HIS A 98 -1.03 4.77 9.85
C HIS A 98 -1.32 3.39 10.46
N ALA A 99 -1.63 2.38 9.65
CA ALA A 99 -1.82 1.00 10.12
C ALA A 99 -0.54 0.39 10.72
N VAL A 100 0.63 0.80 10.25
CA VAL A 100 1.93 0.41 10.81
C VAL A 100 2.32 1.35 11.95
N LEU A 101 2.35 2.67 11.66
CA LEU A 101 2.87 3.67 12.58
C LEU A 101 2.11 3.69 13.91
N HIS A 102 0.78 3.88 13.85
CA HIS A 102 -0.03 3.93 15.08
C HIS A 102 -0.03 2.60 15.85
N THR A 103 0.09 1.46 15.14
CA THR A 103 0.17 0.17 15.81
C THR A 103 1.48 0.03 16.58
N LEU A 104 2.62 0.44 16.02
CA LEU A 104 3.91 0.40 16.71
C LEU A 104 3.96 1.40 17.87
N GLU A 105 3.48 2.63 17.67
CA GLU A 105 3.38 3.65 18.72
C GLU A 105 2.51 3.18 19.90
N GLU A 106 1.40 2.50 19.61
CA GLU A 106 0.56 1.93 20.68
C GLU A 106 1.27 0.81 21.43
N GLN A 107 2.03 -0.05 20.74
CA GLN A 107 2.84 -1.08 21.42
C GLN A 107 3.95 -0.49 22.30
N GLU A 108 4.54 0.63 21.91
CA GLU A 108 5.50 1.37 22.72
C GLU A 108 4.83 1.99 23.96
N LYS A 109 3.68 2.68 23.80
CA LYS A 109 2.88 3.24 24.92
C LYS A 109 2.48 2.18 25.94
N LEU A 110 2.17 0.97 25.47
CA LEU A 110 1.86 -0.18 26.33
C LEU A 110 3.10 -0.77 27.01
N GLY A 111 4.30 -0.29 26.72
CA GLY A 111 5.56 -0.80 27.26
C GLY A 111 5.97 -2.17 26.74
N ASN A 112 5.41 -2.62 25.62
CA ASN A 112 5.72 -3.91 25.02
C ASN A 112 7.06 -3.90 24.27
N ILE A 113 7.41 -2.77 23.67
CA ILE A 113 8.63 -2.54 22.87
C ILE A 113 9.21 -1.16 23.16
N HIS A 114 10.46 -0.95 22.72
CA HIS A 114 11.05 0.34 22.43
C HIS A 114 11.01 0.57 20.90
N LEU A 115 10.63 1.77 20.46
CA LEU A 115 10.46 2.11 19.04
C LEU A 115 11.52 3.13 18.60
N ASP A 116 12.30 2.78 17.59
CA ASP A 116 13.21 3.70 16.92
C ASP A 116 12.75 4.00 15.48
N PHE A 117 13.08 5.20 15.02
CA PHE A 117 12.82 5.62 13.64
C PHE A 117 14.12 5.68 12.84
N VAL A 118 14.13 5.00 11.69
CA VAL A 118 15.23 5.19 10.73
C VAL A 118 15.19 6.61 10.17
N ARG A 119 16.37 7.22 10.00
CA ARG A 119 16.46 8.53 9.32
C ARG A 119 16.00 8.40 7.87
N ILE A 120 15.39 9.45 7.37
CA ILE A 120 15.01 9.59 5.96
C ILE A 120 15.65 10.85 5.39
N ASP A 121 15.90 10.83 4.06
CA ASP A 121 16.33 12.02 3.34
C ASP A 121 15.15 12.93 2.95
N GLU A 122 15.41 14.05 2.31
CA GLU A 122 14.43 15.03 1.83
C GLU A 122 13.46 14.48 0.76
N ARG A 123 13.78 13.30 0.20
CA ARG A 123 12.96 12.56 -0.77
C ARG A 123 12.18 11.40 -0.14
N GLY A 124 12.40 11.16 1.15
CA GLY A 124 11.75 10.08 1.89
C GLY A 124 12.42 8.71 1.73
N ASN A 125 13.68 8.66 1.28
CA ASN A 125 14.44 7.41 1.25
C ASN A 125 15.00 7.09 2.64
N ALA A 126 14.87 5.85 3.08
CA ALA A 126 15.43 5.39 4.35
C ALA A 126 16.96 5.31 4.28
N ASP A 127 17.64 5.81 5.33
CA ASP A 127 19.09 5.74 5.50
C ASP A 127 19.48 4.32 5.98
N LEU A 128 19.95 3.48 5.04
CA LEU A 128 20.33 2.09 5.35
C LEU A 128 21.57 2.00 6.25
N ALA A 129 22.44 3.02 6.26
CA ALA A 129 23.56 3.05 7.20
C ALA A 129 23.06 3.27 8.63
N HIS A 130 22.09 4.15 8.82
CA HIS A 130 21.45 4.34 10.11
C HIS A 130 20.62 3.11 10.53
N LEU A 131 19.94 2.44 9.59
CA LEU A 131 19.27 1.18 9.89
C LEU A 131 20.26 0.14 10.44
N ARG A 132 21.44 0.01 9.83
CA ARG A 132 22.52 -0.87 10.32
C ARG A 132 22.96 -0.50 11.74
N GLU A 133 23.22 0.79 12.01
CA GLU A 133 23.61 1.28 13.35
C GLU A 133 22.55 0.93 14.43
N LEU A 134 21.27 1.02 14.09
CA LEU A 134 20.18 0.66 15.00
C LEU A 134 20.11 -0.86 15.26
N LEU A 135 20.30 -1.67 14.22
CA LEU A 135 20.29 -3.13 14.30
C LEU A 135 21.49 -3.66 15.12
N GLU A 136 22.67 -3.06 14.98
CA GLU A 136 23.87 -3.41 15.76
C GLU A 136 23.66 -3.24 17.26
N LYS A 137 22.91 -2.23 17.67
CA LYS A 137 22.63 -1.91 19.08
C LYS A 137 21.54 -2.79 19.71
N ASN A 138 20.66 -3.35 18.89
CA ASN A 138 19.42 -3.94 19.35
C ASN A 138 19.20 -5.34 18.75
N PRO A 139 19.55 -6.42 19.45
CA PRO A 139 19.32 -7.79 18.96
C PRO A 139 17.81 -8.13 18.95
N ARG A 140 17.38 -9.00 18.02
CA ARG A 140 15.99 -9.46 17.88
C ARG A 140 14.99 -8.32 17.65
N THR A 141 15.32 -7.46 16.75
CA THR A 141 14.50 -6.31 16.35
C THR A 141 13.42 -6.72 15.34
N PHE A 142 12.27 -6.08 15.42
CA PHE A 142 11.27 -6.07 14.36
C PHE A 142 11.50 -4.83 13.49
N VAL A 143 11.72 -5.04 12.19
CA VAL A 143 11.86 -3.95 11.22
C VAL A 143 10.60 -3.90 10.36
N SER A 144 9.98 -2.73 10.27
CA SER A 144 8.84 -2.50 9.38
C SER A 144 9.14 -1.29 8.50
N LEU A 145 9.37 -1.54 7.20
CA LEU A 145 9.58 -0.50 6.21
C LEU A 145 8.71 -0.78 4.99
N MET A 146 7.83 0.17 4.66
CA MET A 146 6.93 0.04 3.51
C MET A 146 7.72 -0.02 2.20
N HIS A 147 7.24 -0.81 1.24
CA HIS A 147 7.89 -0.95 -0.06
C HIS A 147 7.82 0.34 -0.88
N ALA A 148 6.65 1.01 -0.89
CA ALA A 148 6.52 2.33 -1.51
C ALA A 148 5.55 3.21 -0.74
N ASN A 149 5.93 4.49 -0.59
CA ASN A 149 5.09 5.45 0.10
C ASN A 149 3.88 5.87 -0.75
N ASN A 150 2.70 5.80 -0.16
CA ASN A 150 1.42 6.08 -0.80
C ASN A 150 1.15 7.58 -1.08
N GLU A 151 1.95 8.49 -0.52
CA GLU A 151 1.78 9.93 -0.68
C GLU A 151 2.80 10.54 -1.63
N ILE A 152 4.08 10.19 -1.48
CA ILE A 152 5.21 10.79 -2.22
C ILE A 152 5.86 9.85 -3.22
N GLY A 153 5.49 8.57 -3.21
CA GLY A 153 5.95 7.60 -4.19
C GLY A 153 7.41 7.14 -4.04
N SER A 154 8.09 7.43 -2.92
CA SER A 154 9.45 6.92 -2.66
C SER A 154 9.41 5.41 -2.50
N ILE A 155 10.40 4.70 -3.06
CA ILE A 155 10.51 3.23 -3.05
C ILE A 155 11.68 2.81 -2.16
N THR A 156 11.44 1.82 -1.31
CA THR A 156 12.44 1.16 -0.47
C THR A 156 13.03 -0.04 -1.21
N ASP A 157 14.34 -0.18 -1.24
CA ASP A 157 15.02 -1.38 -1.74
C ASP A 157 14.82 -2.55 -0.76
N LEU A 158 13.79 -3.39 -1.02
CA LEU A 158 13.48 -4.55 -0.18
C LEU A 158 14.63 -5.57 -0.12
N HIS A 159 15.43 -5.71 -1.19
CA HIS A 159 16.57 -6.63 -1.18
C HIS A 159 17.65 -6.13 -0.21
N ALA A 160 18.03 -4.86 -0.29
CA ALA A 160 19.03 -4.28 0.61
C ALA A 160 18.58 -4.34 2.08
N VAL A 161 17.31 -4.02 2.37
CA VAL A 161 16.75 -4.12 3.73
C VAL A 161 16.69 -5.58 4.18
N SER A 162 16.27 -6.51 3.32
CA SER A 162 16.16 -7.92 3.68
C SER A 162 17.52 -8.56 4.01
N GLU A 163 18.58 -8.20 3.30
CA GLU A 163 19.94 -8.68 3.60
C GLU A 163 20.47 -8.11 4.93
N LEU A 164 20.20 -6.82 5.22
CA LEU A 164 20.49 -6.26 6.54
C LEU A 164 19.74 -6.99 7.66
N CYS A 165 18.44 -7.18 7.52
CA CYS A 165 17.64 -7.88 8.51
C CYS A 165 18.12 -9.33 8.73
N LYS A 166 18.52 -10.00 7.66
CA LYS A 166 19.08 -11.36 7.72
C LYS A 166 20.43 -11.38 8.46
N GLU A 167 21.32 -10.42 8.19
CA GLU A 167 22.64 -10.29 8.84
C GLU A 167 22.49 -10.16 10.36
N PHE A 168 21.52 -9.38 10.83
CA PHE A 168 21.26 -9.14 12.27
C PHE A 168 20.17 -10.03 12.86
N ASN A 169 19.68 -11.05 12.12
CA ASN A 169 18.59 -11.92 12.55
C ASN A 169 17.35 -11.16 13.04
N ALA A 170 17.05 -10.03 12.39
CA ALA A 170 15.86 -9.23 12.63
C ALA A 170 14.65 -9.85 11.92
N VAL A 171 13.45 -9.61 12.46
CA VAL A 171 12.18 -9.96 11.82
C VAL A 171 11.78 -8.82 10.90
N PHE A 172 11.62 -9.11 9.60
CA PHE A 172 11.33 -8.09 8.60
C PHE A 172 9.89 -8.18 8.08
N HIS A 173 9.17 -7.07 8.21
CA HIS A 173 7.85 -6.82 7.64
C HIS A 173 7.91 -5.67 6.63
N SER A 174 7.15 -5.79 5.55
CA SER A 174 6.92 -4.67 4.63
C SER A 174 5.45 -4.54 4.26
N ASP A 175 4.89 -3.35 4.45
CA ASP A 175 3.63 -2.96 3.81
C ASP A 175 3.88 -2.78 2.32
N THR A 176 3.37 -3.72 1.52
CA THR A 176 3.48 -3.70 0.05
C THR A 176 2.17 -3.32 -0.63
N VAL A 177 1.23 -2.75 0.09
CA VAL A 177 -0.12 -2.42 -0.41
C VAL A 177 -0.09 -1.56 -1.67
N GLN A 178 0.87 -0.64 -1.79
CA GLN A 178 1.00 0.23 -2.97
C GLN A 178 1.78 -0.40 -4.13
N THR A 179 2.48 -1.50 -3.89
CA THR A 179 3.33 -2.13 -4.91
C THR A 179 2.83 -3.51 -5.33
N MET A 180 1.97 -4.13 -4.52
CA MET A 180 1.32 -5.40 -4.86
C MET A 180 0.52 -5.29 -6.15
N GLY A 181 0.81 -6.15 -7.12
CA GLY A 181 0.22 -6.09 -8.46
C GLY A 181 0.82 -5.03 -9.40
N HIS A 182 1.75 -4.19 -8.90
CA HIS A 182 2.44 -3.15 -9.68
C HIS A 182 3.91 -3.48 -9.96
N TYR A 183 4.55 -4.20 -9.05
CA TYR A 183 5.92 -4.66 -9.17
C TYR A 183 6.00 -6.16 -8.93
N PRO A 184 6.94 -6.88 -9.57
CA PRO A 184 7.15 -8.29 -9.29
C PRO A 184 7.71 -8.43 -7.87
N ILE A 185 7.08 -9.28 -7.06
CA ILE A 185 7.55 -9.64 -5.71
C ILE A 185 7.89 -11.12 -5.74
N ASP A 186 9.17 -11.44 -5.53
CA ASP A 186 9.68 -12.81 -5.49
C ASP A 186 10.08 -13.18 -4.06
N LEU A 187 9.18 -13.83 -3.33
CA LEU A 187 9.40 -14.21 -1.95
C LEU A 187 10.41 -15.36 -1.79
N SER A 188 10.77 -16.05 -2.87
CA SER A 188 11.81 -17.07 -2.82
C SER A 188 13.22 -16.45 -2.76
N SER A 189 13.37 -15.20 -3.18
CA SER A 189 14.66 -14.48 -3.21
C SER A 189 14.81 -13.46 -2.08
N LEU A 190 13.73 -13.12 -1.35
CA LEU A 190 13.73 -12.14 -0.27
C LEU A 190 13.80 -12.83 1.10
N SER A 191 14.70 -12.37 1.96
CA SER A 191 14.72 -12.76 3.38
C SER A 191 13.72 -11.93 4.18
N ILE A 192 12.43 -12.06 3.86
CA ILE A 192 11.33 -11.31 4.49
C ILE A 192 10.42 -12.25 5.29
N ASP A 193 9.87 -11.75 6.37
CA ASP A 193 9.03 -12.51 7.29
C ASP A 193 7.54 -12.29 7.06
N PHE A 194 7.16 -11.07 6.72
CA PHE A 194 5.76 -10.69 6.54
C PHE A 194 5.63 -9.70 5.38
N ILE A 195 4.61 -9.89 4.55
CA ILE A 195 4.20 -8.94 3.50
C ILE A 195 2.69 -8.75 3.52
N THR A 196 2.26 -7.51 3.44
CA THR A 196 0.85 -7.11 3.43
C THR A 196 0.37 -6.76 2.03
N GLY A 197 -0.80 -7.30 1.63
CA GLY A 197 -1.49 -6.94 0.39
C GLY A 197 -2.95 -6.56 0.62
N ALA A 198 -3.49 -5.63 -0.18
CA ALA A 198 -4.88 -5.18 -0.11
C ALA A 198 -5.51 -5.05 -1.51
N GLY A 199 -6.60 -5.79 -1.75
CA GLY A 199 -7.18 -5.96 -3.09
C GLY A 199 -7.57 -4.65 -3.78
N HIS A 200 -8.13 -3.70 -3.05
CA HIS A 200 -8.64 -2.45 -3.61
C HIS A 200 -7.57 -1.47 -4.14
N LYS A 201 -6.31 -1.80 -4.05
CA LYS A 201 -5.20 -0.99 -4.58
C LYS A 201 -4.74 -1.45 -5.96
N PHE A 202 -5.14 -2.64 -6.38
CA PHE A 202 -4.81 -3.21 -7.68
C PHE A 202 -6.05 -3.77 -8.41
N HIS A 203 -7.12 -2.99 -8.44
CA HIS A 203 -8.38 -3.28 -9.14
C HIS A 203 -9.17 -4.48 -8.61
N GLY A 204 -8.88 -4.92 -7.40
CA GLY A 204 -9.61 -5.92 -6.64
C GLY A 204 -10.65 -5.31 -5.69
N PRO A 205 -11.44 -6.14 -4.99
CA PRO A 205 -12.49 -5.69 -4.12
C PRO A 205 -11.96 -5.08 -2.82
N LYS A 206 -12.75 -4.15 -2.25
CA LYS A 206 -12.60 -3.65 -0.87
C LYS A 206 -12.98 -4.75 0.12
N GLY A 207 -12.50 -4.65 1.36
CA GLY A 207 -12.87 -5.59 2.43
C GLY A 207 -12.19 -6.95 2.32
N VAL A 208 -11.09 -7.03 1.56
CA VAL A 208 -10.22 -8.21 1.47
C VAL A 208 -8.77 -7.81 1.25
N GLY A 209 -7.88 -8.51 1.94
CA GLY A 209 -6.44 -8.45 1.80
C GLY A 209 -5.83 -9.80 2.10
N PHE A 210 -4.54 -9.85 2.19
CA PHE A 210 -3.82 -11.02 2.66
C PHE A 210 -2.53 -10.62 3.38
N LEU A 211 -2.10 -11.51 4.27
CA LEU A 211 -0.80 -11.49 4.92
C LEU A 211 0.00 -12.71 4.46
N TYR A 212 1.19 -12.49 3.94
CA TYR A 212 2.20 -13.53 3.83
C TYR A 212 2.92 -13.66 5.18
N ILE A 213 3.05 -14.88 5.64
CA ILE A 213 3.79 -15.23 6.86
C ILE A 213 4.81 -16.31 6.51
N ASN A 214 6.09 -15.97 6.56
CA ASN A 214 7.15 -16.97 6.32
C ASN A 214 7.01 -18.13 7.30
N GLY A 215 7.03 -19.35 6.80
CA GLY A 215 6.76 -20.58 7.54
C GLY A 215 7.67 -20.84 8.77
N LYS A 216 8.80 -20.12 8.88
CA LYS A 216 9.68 -20.15 10.08
C LYS A 216 9.04 -19.47 11.30
N ASN A 217 8.12 -18.50 11.08
CA ASN A 217 7.49 -17.71 12.15
C ASN A 217 6.26 -18.41 12.71
N LYS A 218 6.29 -18.70 14.02
CA LYS A 218 5.18 -19.35 14.72
C LYS A 218 4.45 -18.31 15.55
N ILE A 219 3.45 -17.68 14.94
CA ILE A 219 2.59 -16.68 15.59
C ILE A 219 1.17 -17.23 15.78
N LYS A 220 0.43 -16.59 16.69
CA LYS A 220 -0.98 -16.91 16.98
C LYS A 220 -1.92 -16.01 16.15
N PRO A 221 -3.20 -16.34 16.04
CA PRO A 221 -4.17 -15.45 15.39
C PRO A 221 -4.30 -14.12 16.14
N LEU A 222 -4.53 -13.04 15.38
CA LEU A 222 -4.93 -11.76 15.96
C LEU A 222 -6.43 -11.77 16.30
N LEU A 223 -7.26 -12.30 15.40
CA LEU A 223 -8.70 -12.45 15.60
C LEU A 223 -9.01 -13.90 15.98
N TYR A 224 -9.49 -14.07 17.22
CA TYR A 224 -9.88 -15.38 17.73
C TYR A 224 -11.29 -15.75 17.26
N GLY A 225 -11.54 -17.05 17.06
CA GLY A 225 -12.84 -17.58 16.62
C GLY A 225 -12.76 -19.06 16.28
N GLY A 226 -13.44 -19.48 15.22
CA GLY A 226 -13.36 -20.83 14.67
C GLY A 226 -12.02 -21.10 13.95
N ALA A 227 -11.90 -22.32 13.41
CA ALA A 227 -10.68 -22.83 12.79
C ALA A 227 -10.43 -22.34 11.35
N GLN A 228 -11.08 -21.24 10.95
CA GLN A 228 -10.89 -20.65 9.62
C GLN A 228 -9.42 -20.23 9.43
N GLU A 229 -9.02 -20.03 8.17
CA GLU A 229 -7.65 -19.67 7.81
C GLU A 229 -6.61 -20.52 8.57
N ARG A 230 -6.86 -21.81 8.70
CA ARG A 230 -5.96 -22.77 9.38
C ARG A 230 -5.66 -22.38 10.83
N ASN A 231 -6.65 -21.90 11.57
CA ASN A 231 -6.56 -21.33 12.92
C ASN A 231 -5.76 -20.02 13.03
N MET A 232 -5.46 -19.36 11.92
CA MET A 232 -4.71 -18.09 11.93
C MET A 232 -5.60 -16.85 11.90
N ARG A 233 -6.88 -17.00 11.53
CA ARG A 233 -7.83 -15.89 11.50
C ARG A 233 -9.25 -16.43 11.64
N GLY A 234 -9.92 -16.14 12.75
CA GLY A 234 -11.31 -16.57 13.00
C GLY A 234 -12.33 -15.78 12.19
N GLY A 235 -13.53 -16.36 12.04
CA GLY A 235 -14.64 -15.79 11.27
C GLY A 235 -14.75 -16.37 9.86
N THR A 236 -16.01 -16.51 9.39
CA THR A 236 -16.30 -17.05 8.05
C THR A 236 -15.57 -16.27 6.97
N GLU A 237 -14.97 -16.98 6.04
CA GLU A 237 -14.16 -16.43 4.97
C GLU A 237 -15.01 -15.58 4.01
N ASN A 238 -14.48 -14.43 3.59
CA ASN A 238 -15.05 -13.59 2.53
C ASN A 238 -14.81 -14.22 1.16
N VAL A 239 -15.52 -15.30 0.84
CA VAL A 239 -15.31 -16.14 -0.35
C VAL A 239 -15.24 -15.30 -1.63
N TYR A 240 -16.20 -14.40 -1.81
CA TYR A 240 -16.32 -13.59 -3.02
C TYR A 240 -15.17 -12.58 -3.14
N GLY A 241 -14.80 -11.96 -2.02
CA GLY A 241 -13.63 -11.08 -1.96
C GLY A 241 -12.33 -11.84 -2.23
N ILE A 242 -12.18 -13.06 -1.70
CA ILE A 242 -11.00 -13.90 -1.91
C ILE A 242 -10.83 -14.29 -3.37
N VAL A 243 -11.91 -14.66 -4.06
CA VAL A 243 -11.88 -14.96 -5.49
C VAL A 243 -11.54 -13.69 -6.28
N GLY A 244 -12.13 -12.56 -5.90
CA GLY A 244 -11.90 -11.27 -6.54
C GLY A 244 -10.45 -10.79 -6.41
N ILE A 245 -9.84 -10.86 -5.21
CA ILE A 245 -8.46 -10.43 -5.01
C ILE A 245 -7.47 -11.32 -5.79
N ALA A 246 -7.69 -12.63 -5.83
CA ALA A 246 -6.86 -13.54 -6.59
C ALA A 246 -6.92 -13.26 -8.09
N LYS A 247 -8.13 -13.03 -8.64
CA LYS A 247 -8.30 -12.66 -10.05
C LYS A 247 -7.68 -11.32 -10.38
N ALA A 248 -7.83 -10.33 -9.51
CA ALA A 248 -7.20 -9.01 -9.70
C ALA A 248 -5.68 -9.12 -9.77
N LEU A 249 -5.08 -9.87 -8.84
CA LEU A 249 -3.62 -10.06 -8.83
C LEU A 249 -3.13 -10.80 -10.06
N GLU A 250 -3.83 -11.85 -10.50
CA GLU A 250 -3.54 -12.58 -11.73
C GLU A 250 -3.49 -11.65 -12.95
N LEU A 251 -4.51 -10.80 -13.11
CA LEU A 251 -4.58 -9.84 -14.22
C LEU A 251 -3.46 -8.79 -14.16
N CYS A 252 -3.14 -8.30 -12.96
CA CYS A 252 -2.03 -7.37 -12.78
C CYS A 252 -0.69 -7.99 -13.18
N TYR A 253 -0.41 -9.23 -12.77
CA TYR A 253 0.83 -9.91 -13.15
C TYR A 253 0.88 -10.27 -14.65
N THR A 254 -0.25 -10.59 -15.25
CA THR A 254 -0.34 -10.90 -16.70
C THR A 254 -0.02 -9.70 -17.58
N HIS A 255 -0.42 -8.49 -17.16
CA HIS A 255 -0.30 -7.25 -17.94
C HIS A 255 0.65 -6.23 -17.30
N MET A 256 1.53 -6.65 -16.39
CA MET A 256 2.33 -5.75 -15.55
C MET A 256 3.16 -4.77 -16.35
N GLU A 257 3.94 -5.25 -17.31
CA GLU A 257 4.84 -4.42 -18.13
C GLU A 257 4.06 -3.40 -18.96
N GLU A 258 2.95 -3.81 -19.58
CA GLU A 258 2.07 -2.93 -20.35
C GLU A 258 1.47 -1.82 -19.47
N HIS A 259 0.92 -2.20 -18.32
CA HIS A 259 0.34 -1.24 -17.39
C HIS A 259 1.39 -0.28 -16.82
N GLN A 260 2.58 -0.78 -16.48
CA GLN A 260 3.67 0.04 -15.98
C GLN A 260 4.12 1.07 -17.03
N ALA A 261 4.34 0.64 -18.27
CA ALA A 261 4.76 1.54 -19.34
C ALA A 261 3.73 2.64 -19.61
N HIS A 262 2.43 2.26 -19.69
CA HIS A 262 1.34 3.21 -19.89
C HIS A 262 1.25 4.23 -18.75
N ILE A 263 1.18 3.77 -17.50
CA ILE A 263 0.99 4.62 -16.33
C ILE A 263 2.22 5.51 -16.09
N GLN A 264 3.44 4.96 -16.26
CA GLN A 264 4.67 5.75 -16.20
C GLN A 264 4.67 6.86 -17.25
N GLY A 265 4.22 6.56 -18.48
CA GLY A 265 4.07 7.57 -19.54
C GLY A 265 3.11 8.70 -19.16
N LEU A 266 2.00 8.39 -18.50
CA LEU A 266 1.04 9.41 -18.00
C LEU A 266 1.64 10.26 -16.88
N LYS A 267 2.36 9.64 -15.92
CA LYS A 267 3.05 10.35 -14.84
C LYS A 267 4.09 11.33 -15.39
N THR A 268 4.93 10.87 -16.31
CA THR A 268 5.95 11.70 -16.96
C THR A 268 5.29 12.85 -17.73
N TYR A 269 4.26 12.55 -18.53
CA TYR A 269 3.51 13.56 -19.28
C TYR A 269 2.88 14.63 -18.36
N MET A 270 2.28 14.22 -17.23
CA MET A 270 1.73 15.17 -16.25
C MET A 270 2.82 16.05 -15.64
N LYS A 271 3.94 15.45 -15.21
CA LYS A 271 5.08 16.17 -14.64
C LYS A 271 5.60 17.25 -15.60
N GLU A 272 5.86 16.88 -16.86
CA GLU A 272 6.35 17.81 -17.88
C GLU A 272 5.33 18.92 -18.20
N SER A 273 4.05 18.58 -18.28
CA SER A 273 2.98 19.55 -18.52
C SER A 273 2.85 20.53 -17.36
N LEU A 274 2.94 20.09 -16.10
CA LEU A 274 2.92 20.96 -14.93
C LEU A 274 4.11 21.93 -14.92
N ILE A 275 5.32 21.45 -15.23
CA ILE A 275 6.54 22.30 -15.33
C ILE A 275 6.37 23.37 -16.40
N ARG A 276 5.75 23.06 -17.53
CA ARG A 276 5.52 24.00 -18.63
C ARG A 276 4.43 25.04 -18.31
N GLU A 277 3.38 24.62 -17.61
CA GLU A 277 2.15 25.41 -17.46
C GLU A 277 2.07 26.20 -16.12
N ILE A 278 2.79 25.76 -15.08
CA ILE A 278 2.75 26.36 -13.75
C ILE A 278 4.16 26.76 -13.32
N GLN A 279 4.41 28.07 -13.27
CA GLN A 279 5.70 28.60 -12.83
C GLN A 279 5.97 28.21 -11.37
N ASP A 280 7.20 27.84 -11.02
CA ASP A 280 7.63 27.46 -9.68
C ASP A 280 6.87 26.24 -9.09
N VAL A 281 6.34 25.35 -9.94
CA VAL A 281 5.84 24.07 -9.49
C VAL A 281 7.00 23.21 -8.95
N GLN A 282 6.79 22.51 -7.85
CA GLN A 282 7.75 21.58 -7.25
C GLN A 282 7.10 20.23 -7.02
N PHE A 283 7.91 19.22 -6.71
CA PHE A 283 7.43 17.86 -6.46
C PHE A 283 7.98 17.35 -5.12
N ASN A 284 7.15 16.64 -4.37
CA ASN A 284 7.54 16.01 -3.13
C ASN A 284 7.90 14.55 -3.39
N GLY A 285 8.92 14.05 -2.68
CA GLY A 285 9.43 12.70 -2.86
C GLY A 285 10.33 12.56 -4.08
N ASN A 286 10.51 11.32 -4.53
CA ASN A 286 11.29 11.01 -5.71
C ASN A 286 10.40 10.97 -6.95
N THR A 287 10.84 11.61 -8.04
CA THR A 287 10.14 11.63 -9.32
C THR A 287 10.94 11.01 -10.47
N ASP A 288 12.10 10.42 -10.15
CA ASP A 288 12.93 9.72 -11.13
C ASP A 288 12.26 8.38 -11.49
N GLU A 289 12.24 8.04 -12.78
CA GLU A 289 11.49 6.88 -13.27
C GLU A 289 11.88 5.56 -12.61
N ASN A 290 13.18 5.38 -12.30
CA ASN A 290 13.70 4.13 -11.74
C ASN A 290 13.58 4.02 -10.21
N ASN A 291 13.34 5.14 -9.51
CA ASN A 291 13.39 5.21 -8.05
C ASN A 291 12.10 5.77 -7.43
N SER A 292 11.01 5.78 -8.18
CA SER A 292 9.72 6.25 -7.69
C SER A 292 8.57 5.38 -8.18
N LEU A 293 7.58 5.22 -7.32
CA LEU A 293 6.32 4.54 -7.64
C LEU A 293 5.65 5.21 -8.85
N TYR A 294 5.53 4.48 -9.93
CA TYR A 294 5.03 5.01 -11.21
C TYR A 294 3.55 5.44 -11.16
N THR A 295 2.80 4.97 -10.16
CA THR A 295 1.38 5.29 -10.00
C THR A 295 1.12 6.57 -9.22
N VAL A 296 2.13 7.23 -8.62
CA VAL A 296 1.95 8.39 -7.73
C VAL A 296 2.83 9.56 -8.15
N LEU A 297 2.25 10.77 -8.14
CA LEU A 297 2.95 12.04 -8.29
C LEU A 297 2.42 13.02 -7.24
N ASN A 298 3.29 13.48 -6.34
CA ASN A 298 2.94 14.50 -5.35
C ASN A 298 3.48 15.87 -5.80
N VAL A 299 2.57 16.83 -5.98
CA VAL A 299 2.84 18.15 -6.55
C VAL A 299 2.72 19.21 -5.46
N SER A 300 3.77 20.01 -5.29
CA SER A 300 3.78 21.20 -4.42
C SER A 300 3.58 22.46 -5.26
N LEU A 301 2.50 23.19 -5.02
CA LEU A 301 2.03 24.28 -5.85
C LEU A 301 2.39 25.65 -5.25
N PRO A 302 2.62 26.70 -6.08
CA PRO A 302 2.96 28.03 -5.61
C PRO A 302 1.75 28.84 -5.10
N CYS A 303 0.51 28.39 -5.37
CA CYS A 303 -0.73 29.11 -5.10
C CYS A 303 -1.16 29.01 -3.61
N THR A 304 -0.45 29.71 -2.73
CA THR A 304 -0.67 29.66 -1.28
C THR A 304 -2.01 30.29 -0.85
N ASP A 305 -2.55 31.21 -1.64
CA ASP A 305 -3.79 31.96 -1.32
C ASP A 305 -5.04 31.06 -1.32
N ILE A 306 -4.99 29.92 -2.03
CA ILE A 306 -6.09 28.95 -2.12
C ILE A 306 -5.76 27.62 -1.45
N ALA A 307 -4.68 27.56 -0.65
CA ALA A 307 -4.17 26.31 -0.08
C ALA A 307 -5.27 25.47 0.58
N ASP A 308 -6.07 26.07 1.44
CA ASP A 308 -7.13 25.38 2.21
C ASP A 308 -8.31 24.92 1.33
N MET A 309 -8.52 25.56 0.18
CA MET A 309 -9.65 25.30 -0.71
C MET A 309 -9.26 24.52 -1.97
N LEU A 310 -7.97 24.25 -2.18
CA LEU A 310 -7.46 23.73 -3.44
C LEU A 310 -8.10 22.39 -3.83
N LEU A 311 -8.14 21.42 -2.91
CA LEU A 311 -8.73 20.11 -3.17
C LEU A 311 -10.23 20.19 -3.42
N PHE A 312 -10.92 21.03 -2.67
CA PHE A 312 -12.34 21.27 -2.86
C PHE A 312 -12.62 21.93 -4.22
N SER A 313 -11.79 22.90 -4.62
CA SER A 313 -11.88 23.55 -5.93
C SER A 313 -11.62 22.59 -7.08
N LEU A 314 -10.65 21.68 -6.92
CA LEU A 314 -10.40 20.60 -7.89
C LEU A 314 -11.61 19.67 -8.03
N ASP A 315 -12.22 19.26 -6.92
CA ASP A 315 -13.41 18.38 -6.93
C ASP A 315 -14.60 19.06 -7.61
N ILE A 316 -14.88 20.34 -7.29
CA ILE A 316 -15.92 21.13 -7.98
C ILE A 316 -15.67 21.21 -9.48
N ALA A 317 -14.40 21.37 -9.88
CA ALA A 317 -14.01 21.41 -11.29
C ALA A 317 -14.06 20.02 -11.95
N GLY A 318 -14.27 18.95 -11.20
CA GLY A 318 -14.40 17.58 -11.70
C GLY A 318 -13.11 16.77 -11.69
N VAL A 319 -12.08 17.16 -10.93
CA VAL A 319 -10.83 16.42 -10.74
C VAL A 319 -10.76 15.85 -9.33
N SER A 320 -10.86 14.53 -9.21
CA SER A 320 -10.70 13.81 -7.94
C SER A 320 -9.23 13.54 -7.69
N ALA A 321 -8.66 14.12 -6.61
CA ALA A 321 -7.29 13.94 -6.14
C ALA A 321 -7.24 14.08 -4.61
N SER A 322 -6.11 13.79 -3.98
CA SER A 322 -5.94 13.86 -2.52
C SER A 322 -4.81 14.80 -2.10
N GLY A 323 -4.87 15.36 -0.90
CA GLY A 323 -3.82 16.25 -0.33
C GLY A 323 -2.75 15.50 0.48
N GLY A 324 -2.84 14.19 0.58
CA GLY A 324 -2.00 13.35 1.44
C GLY A 324 -2.69 12.02 1.67
N SER A 325 -2.67 11.47 2.91
CA SER A 325 -3.44 10.26 3.17
C SER A 325 -4.94 10.54 3.06
N ALA A 326 -5.67 9.69 2.33
CA ALA A 326 -7.12 9.78 2.22
C ALA A 326 -7.83 9.64 3.58
N CYS A 327 -7.15 9.08 4.59
CA CYS A 327 -7.66 8.92 5.96
C CYS A 327 -7.62 10.20 6.78
N SER A 328 -6.86 11.23 6.37
CA SER A 328 -6.74 12.51 7.07
C SER A 328 -7.50 13.67 6.41
N SER A 329 -8.28 13.40 5.35
CA SER A 329 -9.03 14.40 4.58
C SER A 329 -10.13 15.15 5.34
N GLY A 330 -10.13 15.11 6.66
CA GLY A 330 -11.05 15.87 7.55
C GLY A 330 -10.37 16.42 8.80
N SER A 331 -9.04 16.27 8.95
CA SER A 331 -8.30 16.78 10.11
C SER A 331 -7.46 18.00 9.73
N GLU A 332 -7.42 19.00 10.62
CA GLU A 332 -6.55 20.20 10.51
C GLU A 332 -5.03 19.86 10.58
N ILE A 333 -4.68 18.59 10.76
CA ILE A 333 -3.32 18.12 11.00
C ILE A 333 -2.63 17.69 9.72
N GLY A 334 -2.49 18.40 8.70
CA GLY A 334 -1.68 18.14 7.49
C GLY A 334 -1.12 16.68 7.29
N SER A 335 -0.38 16.43 6.26
CA SER A 335 0.25 15.14 6.02
C SER A 335 1.45 14.92 6.97
N HIS A 336 1.42 13.84 7.77
CA HIS A 336 2.57 13.44 8.60
C HIS A 336 3.80 13.14 7.74
N VAL A 337 3.62 12.61 6.53
CA VAL A 337 4.68 12.32 5.56
C VAL A 337 5.39 13.61 5.14
N LEU A 338 4.64 14.62 4.69
CA LEU A 338 5.21 15.91 4.29
C LEU A 338 5.87 16.64 5.47
N ASN A 339 5.29 16.55 6.67
CA ASN A 339 5.88 17.09 7.89
C ASN A 339 7.22 16.41 8.22
N ALA A 340 7.31 15.08 8.07
CA ALA A 340 8.55 14.34 8.28
C ALA A 340 9.67 14.71 7.27
N LEU A 341 9.29 15.18 6.07
CA LEU A 341 10.24 15.68 5.08
C LEU A 341 10.65 17.15 5.30
N ASN A 342 10.18 17.80 6.37
CA ASN A 342 10.41 19.24 6.64
C ASN A 342 10.01 20.15 5.47
N LYS A 343 8.93 19.81 4.77
CA LYS A 343 8.44 20.60 3.63
C LYS A 343 7.73 21.87 4.11
N ASP A 344 7.82 22.93 3.31
CA ASP A 344 7.13 24.20 3.60
C ASP A 344 5.62 23.98 3.62
N SER A 345 5.00 24.06 4.79
CA SER A 345 3.58 23.86 5.01
C SER A 345 2.67 24.91 4.36
N LYS A 346 3.25 26.04 3.92
CA LYS A 346 2.50 27.11 3.24
C LYS A 346 2.17 26.76 1.78
N ARG A 347 2.97 25.89 1.16
CA ARG A 347 2.72 25.45 -0.22
C ARG A 347 1.72 24.31 -0.22
N PRO A 348 0.55 24.45 -0.86
CA PRO A 348 -0.40 23.37 -0.95
C PRO A 348 0.17 22.23 -1.77
N SER A 349 -0.11 21.01 -1.34
CA SER A 349 0.33 19.79 -2.04
C SER A 349 -0.87 18.98 -2.48
N VAL A 350 -0.80 18.44 -3.71
CA VAL A 350 -1.80 17.54 -4.28
C VAL A 350 -1.11 16.26 -4.71
N ARG A 351 -1.64 15.15 -4.25
CA ARG A 351 -1.25 13.82 -4.75
C ARG A 351 -2.16 13.44 -5.89
N PHE A 352 -1.59 13.25 -7.07
CA PHE A 352 -2.23 12.58 -8.20
C PHE A 352 -1.79 11.13 -8.24
N SER A 353 -2.71 10.23 -8.50
CA SER A 353 -2.40 8.81 -8.64
C SER A 353 -3.16 8.18 -9.78
N PHE A 354 -2.42 7.44 -10.59
CA PHE A 354 -2.81 6.98 -11.91
C PHE A 354 -3.16 5.50 -11.91
N SER A 355 -3.97 5.11 -12.88
CA SER A 355 -4.24 3.71 -13.20
C SER A 355 -4.23 3.52 -14.72
N LYS A 356 -4.32 2.27 -15.14
CA LYS A 356 -4.42 1.88 -16.55
C LYS A 356 -5.63 2.47 -17.30
N TYR A 357 -6.61 2.97 -16.58
CA TYR A 357 -7.83 3.58 -17.15
C TYR A 357 -7.71 5.07 -17.43
N ASN A 358 -6.66 5.71 -16.93
CA ASN A 358 -6.43 7.13 -17.19
C ASN A 358 -5.88 7.34 -18.62
N THR A 359 -6.16 8.52 -19.17
CA THR A 359 -5.76 8.93 -20.51
C THR A 359 -4.97 10.23 -20.48
N LYS A 360 -4.35 10.63 -21.60
CA LYS A 360 -3.69 11.94 -21.72
C LYS A 360 -4.68 13.09 -21.60
N GLU A 361 -5.90 12.90 -22.09
CA GLU A 361 -6.99 13.88 -22.01
C GLU A 361 -7.38 14.15 -20.55
N ASP A 362 -7.33 13.12 -19.67
CA ASP A 362 -7.52 13.27 -18.24
C ASP A 362 -6.43 14.17 -17.64
N ILE A 363 -5.18 13.96 -18.05
CA ILE A 363 -4.02 14.72 -17.60
C ILE A 363 -4.13 16.18 -18.06
N ASP A 364 -4.43 16.40 -19.33
CA ASP A 364 -4.59 17.75 -19.88
C ASP A 364 -5.67 18.53 -19.14
N PHE A 365 -6.81 17.90 -18.87
CA PHE A 365 -7.90 18.50 -18.12
C PHE A 365 -7.47 18.87 -16.69
N ALA A 366 -6.78 17.97 -15.99
CA ALA A 366 -6.31 18.22 -14.61
C ALA A 366 -5.27 19.36 -14.57
N VAL A 367 -4.32 19.38 -15.51
CA VAL A 367 -3.28 20.42 -15.59
C VAL A 367 -3.89 21.79 -15.91
N GLN A 368 -4.81 21.88 -16.86
CA GLN A 368 -5.49 23.15 -17.19
C GLN A 368 -6.35 23.65 -16.02
N THR A 369 -7.01 22.75 -15.30
CA THR A 369 -7.77 23.10 -14.10
C THR A 369 -6.84 23.69 -13.02
N LEU A 370 -5.72 23.03 -12.71
CA LEU A 370 -4.72 23.54 -11.78
C LEU A 370 -4.17 24.90 -12.18
N LYS A 371 -3.81 25.07 -13.48
CA LYS A 371 -3.34 26.34 -14.02
C LYS A 371 -4.35 27.45 -13.77
N GLY A 372 -5.63 27.21 -14.07
CA GLY A 372 -6.71 28.17 -13.83
C GLY A 372 -6.82 28.56 -12.37
N LEU A 373 -6.81 27.58 -11.46
CA LEU A 373 -6.89 27.81 -10.01
C LEU A 373 -5.69 28.56 -9.44
N CYS A 374 -4.47 28.30 -9.94
CA CYS A 374 -3.27 29.00 -9.49
C CYS A 374 -3.06 30.37 -10.14
N SER A 375 -3.80 30.68 -11.22
CA SER A 375 -3.69 31.95 -11.93
C SER A 375 -4.78 32.96 -11.55
N SER A 376 -5.83 32.55 -10.84
CA SER A 376 -6.95 33.41 -10.44
C SER A 376 -6.52 34.34 -9.29
N LYS A 377 -5.71 35.36 -9.66
CA LYS A 377 -5.49 36.59 -8.89
C LYS A 377 -6.17 37.71 -9.65
N ASP A 378 -7.50 37.82 -9.57
CA ASP A 378 -8.23 39.06 -9.87
C ASP A 378 -9.55 39.07 -9.10
#